data_5062303302ba5ec8a7d478482f358c5f
#
_entry.id   5062303302ba5ec8a7d478482f358c5f
#
_cell.length_a   1.000
_cell.length_b   1.000
_cell.length_c   1.000
_cell.angle_alpha   90.00
_cell.angle_beta   90.00
_cell.angle_gamma   90.00
#
_symmetry.space_group_name_H-M   'P 1'
#
loop_
_entity.id
_entity.type
_entity.pdbx_description
1 polymer ?
#
loop_
_entity_poly.entity_id
_entity_poly.type
_entity_poly.pdbx_seq_one_letter_code
_entity_poly.pdbx_strand_id
1 'polypeptide(L)'
;MALKIVDKFRKKSDKDQYLVALDIGTEYVKALIGRVVDNQVEIIGVGRQHQRLTDMQSGAVTDIAGVVDNCDAALRQAEEMAGVVGKDTVMGIAGELVKGTATTIKYKRTDAQSRIEMPELRNILDRVQDRAFERARETLAWETGQQEIDVKMVNTAIVDVQIDGYRVTNPIGFQGRDVTIQLFNAFAPMVHIGALQQVANNLDLNTINIAAEPFAVAKSVGGEDTADFSAIFID
;
A
#
# COMPACT_ATOMS: atom_id res chain seq x y z
N MET A 1 -3.73 6.90 5.61
CA MET A 1 -2.36 6.83 5.06
C MET A 1 -2.28 7.34 3.62
N ALA A 2 -3.30 7.21 2.79
CA ALA A 2 -3.40 7.87 1.47
C ALA A 2 -3.24 9.40 1.56
N LEU A 3 -3.80 10.04 2.62
CA LEU A 3 -3.61 11.47 2.89
C LEU A 3 -2.14 11.90 3.08
N LYS A 4 -1.25 11.00 3.54
CA LYS A 4 0.17 11.34 3.78
C LYS A 4 1.02 11.39 2.51
N ILE A 5 0.63 10.68 1.45
CA ILE A 5 1.36 10.74 0.17
C ILE A 5 1.11 12.10 -0.47
N VAL A 6 -0.14 12.53 -0.52
CA VAL A 6 -0.54 13.83 -1.09
C VAL A 6 0.05 15.00 -0.29
N ASP A 7 0.07 14.93 1.06
CA ASP A 7 0.66 15.98 1.89
C ASP A 7 2.19 16.12 1.71
N LYS A 8 2.90 15.06 1.34
CA LYS A 8 4.34 15.11 1.07
C LYS A 8 4.66 15.91 -0.20
N PHE A 9 3.72 15.93 -1.17
CA PHE A 9 3.85 16.69 -2.42
C PHE A 9 3.35 18.16 -2.31
N ARG A 10 2.58 18.48 -1.29
CA ARG A 10 1.97 19.82 -1.11
C ARG A 10 2.97 20.95 -0.78
N LYS A 11 4.26 20.66 -0.60
CA LYS A 11 5.30 21.61 -0.16
C LYS A 11 6.47 21.83 -1.12
N LYS A 12 6.36 21.43 -2.38
CA LYS A 12 7.44 21.72 -3.36
C LYS A 12 6.92 22.57 -4.54
N SER A 13 7.63 23.67 -4.74
CA SER A 13 7.59 24.67 -5.81
C SER A 13 7.20 24.20 -7.21
N ASP A 14 6.75 25.13 -8.05
CA ASP A 14 6.47 25.18 -9.51
C ASP A 14 7.33 24.32 -10.48
N LYS A 15 7.86 23.18 -10.06
CA LYS A 15 8.45 22.18 -10.94
C LYS A 15 7.49 21.02 -11.07
N ASP A 16 7.25 20.61 -12.30
CA ASP A 16 6.50 19.38 -12.61
C ASP A 16 7.01 18.25 -11.72
N GLN A 17 6.08 17.61 -11.00
CA GLN A 17 6.40 16.47 -10.14
C GLN A 17 6.05 15.20 -10.92
N TYR A 18 7.05 14.31 -11.02
CA TYR A 18 6.88 13.03 -11.70
C TYR A 18 6.88 11.89 -10.69
N LEU A 19 6.05 10.90 -10.96
CA LEU A 19 5.94 9.66 -10.17
C LEU A 19 6.19 8.48 -11.10
N VAL A 20 6.91 7.49 -10.59
CA VAL A 20 7.04 6.18 -11.20
C VAL A 20 6.13 5.21 -10.46
N ALA A 21 5.33 4.44 -11.18
CA ALA A 21 4.69 3.25 -10.66
C ALA A 21 5.36 2.03 -11.29
N LEU A 22 5.91 1.14 -10.45
CA LEU A 22 6.60 -0.06 -10.89
C LEU A 22 5.88 -1.29 -10.34
N ASP A 23 5.31 -2.07 -11.25
CA ASP A 23 4.66 -3.35 -10.99
C ASP A 23 5.62 -4.47 -11.44
N ILE A 24 6.12 -5.23 -10.46
CA ILE A 24 7.08 -6.32 -10.68
C ILE A 24 6.33 -7.65 -10.57
N GLY A 25 5.60 -7.99 -11.63
CA GLY A 25 4.84 -9.22 -11.72
C GLY A 25 5.70 -10.43 -12.12
N THR A 26 5.15 -11.63 -11.96
CA THR A 26 5.85 -12.90 -12.29
C THR A 26 6.10 -13.04 -13.79
N GLU A 27 5.18 -12.57 -14.63
CA GLU A 27 5.30 -12.68 -16.09
C GLU A 27 5.83 -11.40 -16.74
N TYR A 28 5.45 -10.24 -16.23
CA TYR A 28 5.85 -8.95 -16.78
C TYR A 28 6.19 -7.96 -15.66
N VAL A 29 7.24 -7.18 -15.94
CA VAL A 29 7.44 -5.87 -15.31
C VAL A 29 6.65 -4.83 -16.11
N LYS A 30 5.92 -3.95 -15.40
CA LYS A 30 5.24 -2.79 -15.98
C LYS A 30 5.73 -1.53 -15.28
N ALA A 31 6.08 -0.52 -16.05
CA ALA A 31 6.49 0.79 -15.56
C ALA A 31 5.56 1.86 -16.11
N LEU A 32 5.10 2.75 -15.24
CA LEU A 32 4.34 3.93 -15.62
C LEU A 32 5.07 5.17 -15.12
N ILE A 33 5.11 6.22 -15.95
CA ILE A 33 5.53 7.56 -15.52
C ILE A 33 4.31 8.46 -15.56
N GLY A 34 4.02 9.07 -14.42
CA GLY A 34 2.93 10.01 -14.24
C GLY A 34 3.42 11.39 -13.89
N ARG A 35 2.77 12.41 -14.44
CA ARG A 35 2.92 13.82 -14.06
C ARG A 35 1.81 14.20 -13.09
N VAL A 36 2.15 14.83 -11.97
CA VAL A 36 1.17 15.29 -10.99
C VAL A 36 0.64 16.66 -11.42
N VAL A 37 -0.66 16.73 -11.73
CA VAL A 37 -1.36 17.95 -12.13
C VAL A 37 -2.64 18.06 -11.29
N ASP A 38 -2.86 19.17 -10.61
CA ASP A 38 -4.06 19.44 -9.82
C ASP A 38 -4.46 18.28 -8.86
N ASN A 39 -3.47 17.69 -8.19
CA ASN A 39 -3.66 16.56 -7.27
C ASN A 39 -4.13 15.25 -7.94
N GLN A 40 -4.02 15.16 -9.26
CA GLN A 40 -4.25 13.96 -10.06
C GLN A 40 -2.94 13.53 -10.74
N VAL A 41 -2.86 12.28 -11.14
CA VAL A 41 -1.72 11.74 -11.86
C VAL A 41 -2.11 11.47 -13.32
N GLU A 42 -1.53 12.21 -14.24
CA GLU A 42 -1.64 11.99 -15.67
C GLU A 42 -0.53 11.03 -16.12
N ILE A 43 -0.89 9.88 -16.72
CA ILE A 43 0.10 8.93 -17.24
C ILE A 43 0.65 9.45 -18.55
N ILE A 44 1.97 9.67 -18.62
CA ILE A 44 2.68 10.22 -19.76
C ILE A 44 3.69 9.24 -20.37
N GLY A 45 4.00 8.13 -19.68
CA GLY A 45 4.90 7.11 -20.20
C GLY A 45 4.51 5.73 -19.69
N VAL A 46 4.66 4.72 -20.54
CA VAL A 46 4.34 3.32 -20.26
C VAL A 46 5.45 2.45 -20.83
N GLY A 47 5.91 1.49 -20.02
CA GLY A 47 6.86 0.47 -20.44
C GLY A 47 6.46 -0.89 -19.91
N ARG A 48 6.84 -1.94 -20.64
CA ARG A 48 6.56 -3.33 -20.29
C ARG A 48 7.68 -4.24 -20.75
N GLN A 49 8.15 -5.11 -19.85
CA GLN A 49 9.20 -6.08 -20.16
C GLN A 49 8.79 -7.47 -19.64
N HIS A 50 9.01 -8.49 -20.44
CA HIS A 50 8.76 -9.87 -20.05
C HIS A 50 9.83 -10.34 -19.07
N GLN A 51 9.40 -11.00 -17.96
CA GLN A 51 10.30 -11.61 -16.98
C GLN A 51 10.87 -12.92 -17.53
N ARG A 52 12.07 -13.27 -17.11
CA ARG A 52 12.60 -14.62 -17.31
C ARG A 52 11.96 -15.56 -16.29
N LEU A 53 11.76 -16.81 -16.65
CA LEU A 53 11.11 -17.80 -15.78
C LEU A 53 11.80 -18.02 -14.41
N THR A 54 13.09 -17.68 -14.32
CA THR A 54 13.90 -17.85 -13.10
C THR A 54 13.93 -16.62 -12.19
N ASP A 55 13.49 -15.46 -12.69
CA ASP A 55 13.68 -14.20 -11.99
C ASP A 55 12.64 -13.99 -10.86
N MET A 56 11.44 -14.55 -11.07
CA MET A 56 10.31 -14.46 -10.13
C MET A 56 9.64 -15.83 -9.97
N GLN A 57 9.15 -16.11 -8.75
CA GLN A 57 8.33 -17.30 -8.46
C GLN A 57 7.21 -16.95 -7.49
N SER A 58 5.96 -17.26 -7.85
CA SER A 58 4.76 -17.01 -7.01
C SER A 58 4.69 -15.57 -6.46
N GLY A 59 5.07 -14.59 -7.28
CA GLY A 59 5.11 -13.18 -6.90
C GLY A 59 6.33 -12.75 -6.05
N ALA A 60 7.26 -13.67 -5.78
CA ALA A 60 8.49 -13.38 -5.06
C ALA A 60 9.70 -13.23 -6.01
N VAL A 61 10.57 -12.28 -5.71
CA VAL A 61 11.86 -12.12 -6.39
C VAL A 61 12.77 -13.28 -6.01
N THR A 62 13.27 -14.03 -7.01
CA THR A 62 14.21 -15.14 -6.85
C THR A 62 15.60 -14.80 -7.37
N ASP A 63 15.69 -13.91 -8.37
CA ASP A 63 16.94 -13.35 -8.88
C ASP A 63 16.84 -11.81 -8.99
N ILE A 64 17.48 -11.12 -8.04
CA ILE A 64 17.47 -9.66 -8.00
C ILE A 64 18.09 -9.05 -9.26
N ALA A 65 19.20 -9.62 -9.75
CA ALA A 65 19.91 -9.07 -10.92
C ALA A 65 19.05 -9.19 -12.19
N GLY A 66 18.42 -10.34 -12.40
CA GLY A 66 17.50 -10.55 -13.52
C GLY A 66 16.31 -9.62 -13.49
N VAL A 67 15.70 -9.43 -12.30
CA VAL A 67 14.59 -8.49 -12.11
C VAL A 67 15.02 -7.05 -12.36
N VAL A 68 16.22 -6.64 -11.91
CA VAL A 68 16.77 -5.29 -12.18
C VAL A 68 16.91 -5.03 -13.68
N ASP A 69 17.46 -5.99 -14.44
CA ASP A 69 17.60 -5.87 -15.90
C ASP A 69 16.23 -5.65 -16.57
N ASN A 70 15.22 -6.41 -16.16
CA ASN A 70 13.87 -6.32 -16.73
C ASN A 70 13.16 -5.01 -16.33
N CYS A 71 13.36 -4.56 -15.08
CA CYS A 71 12.84 -3.28 -14.62
C CYS A 71 13.50 -2.10 -15.34
N ASP A 72 14.82 -2.12 -15.55
CA ASP A 72 15.54 -1.10 -16.31
C ASP A 72 15.01 -1.00 -17.76
N ALA A 73 14.79 -2.15 -18.40
CA ALA A 73 14.23 -2.18 -19.75
C ALA A 73 12.80 -1.61 -19.82
N ALA A 74 11.93 -1.91 -18.85
CA ALA A 74 10.59 -1.35 -18.79
C ALA A 74 10.61 0.16 -18.48
N LEU A 75 11.47 0.59 -17.53
CA LEU A 75 11.63 1.99 -17.19
C LEU A 75 12.10 2.84 -18.35
N ARG A 76 13.12 2.38 -19.11
CA ARG A 76 13.61 3.09 -20.30
C ARG A 76 12.51 3.30 -21.35
N GLN A 77 11.67 2.30 -21.61
CA GLN A 77 10.54 2.45 -22.51
C GLN A 77 9.57 3.54 -22.03
N ALA A 78 9.25 3.55 -20.72
CA ALA A 78 8.37 4.55 -20.15
C ALA A 78 8.99 5.96 -20.17
N GLU A 79 10.29 6.07 -19.90
CA GLU A 79 11.07 7.33 -19.95
C GLU A 79 11.19 7.89 -21.35
N GLU A 80 11.47 7.04 -22.33
CA GLU A 80 11.51 7.43 -23.75
C GLU A 80 10.15 8.00 -24.21
N MET A 81 9.05 7.34 -23.82
CA MET A 81 7.70 7.81 -24.15
C MET A 81 7.36 9.12 -23.44
N ALA A 82 7.72 9.24 -22.15
CA ALA A 82 7.44 10.41 -21.32
C ALA A 82 8.33 11.61 -21.65
N GLY A 83 9.53 11.39 -22.19
CA GLY A 83 10.58 12.41 -22.39
C GLY A 83 11.20 12.93 -21.07
N VAL A 84 11.00 12.22 -19.97
CA VAL A 84 11.49 12.59 -18.62
C VAL A 84 11.92 11.35 -17.85
N VAL A 85 12.82 11.54 -16.89
CA VAL A 85 13.26 10.52 -15.93
C VAL A 85 12.59 10.76 -14.59
N GLY A 86 11.88 9.76 -14.07
CA GLY A 86 11.26 9.78 -12.75
C GLY A 86 12.10 9.04 -11.73
N LYS A 87 12.11 9.50 -10.47
CA LYS A 87 12.81 8.82 -9.37
C LYS A 87 11.91 8.44 -8.20
N ASP A 88 10.93 9.27 -7.86
CA ASP A 88 9.99 9.01 -6.78
C ASP A 88 9.05 7.88 -7.19
N THR A 89 9.18 6.71 -6.55
CA THR A 89 8.59 5.46 -7.03
C THR A 89 7.62 4.86 -6.03
N VAL A 90 6.46 4.43 -6.52
CA VAL A 90 5.54 3.52 -5.85
C VAL A 90 5.71 2.14 -6.48
N MET A 91 5.91 1.11 -5.66
CA MET A 91 6.06 -0.27 -6.13
C MET A 91 4.85 -1.11 -5.73
N GLY A 92 4.39 -1.97 -6.64
CA GLY A 92 3.42 -3.02 -6.35
C GLY A 92 4.08 -4.17 -5.60
N ILE A 93 3.32 -4.83 -4.73
CA ILE A 93 3.68 -6.12 -4.15
C ILE A 93 2.46 -7.04 -4.19
N ALA A 94 2.66 -8.23 -4.75
CA ALA A 94 1.67 -9.29 -4.79
C ALA A 94 2.28 -10.61 -4.30
N GLY A 95 1.61 -11.72 -4.59
CA GLY A 95 2.06 -13.06 -4.31
C GLY A 95 1.40 -13.69 -3.09
N GLU A 96 1.63 -14.99 -2.93
CA GLU A 96 0.95 -15.84 -1.94
C GLU A 96 1.19 -15.42 -0.49
N LEU A 97 2.32 -14.76 -0.22
CA LEU A 97 2.70 -14.33 1.13
C LEU A 97 2.23 -12.91 1.49
N VAL A 98 1.57 -12.20 0.57
CA VAL A 98 0.92 -10.93 0.89
C VAL A 98 -0.46 -11.23 1.48
N LYS A 99 -0.65 -10.93 2.76
CA LYS A 99 -1.88 -11.27 3.49
C LYS A 99 -2.66 -10.03 3.88
N GLY A 100 -3.95 -10.06 3.56
CA GLY A 100 -4.92 -9.08 4.03
C GLY A 100 -5.69 -9.62 5.24
N THR A 101 -5.86 -8.79 6.27
CA THR A 101 -6.67 -9.14 7.43
C THR A 101 -7.54 -7.98 7.87
N ALA A 102 -8.80 -8.28 8.19
CA ALA A 102 -9.70 -7.34 8.83
C ALA A 102 -9.66 -7.53 10.34
N THR A 103 -9.33 -6.48 11.07
CA THR A 103 -9.25 -6.49 12.54
C THR A 103 -10.21 -5.48 13.12
N THR A 104 -11.06 -5.93 14.06
CA THR A 104 -12.02 -5.07 14.75
C THR A 104 -11.59 -4.90 16.20
N ILE A 105 -11.56 -3.66 16.66
CA ILE A 105 -11.41 -3.31 18.07
C ILE A 105 -12.65 -2.59 18.58
N LYS A 106 -13.04 -2.96 19.80
CA LYS A 106 -13.99 -2.20 20.62
C LYS A 106 -13.22 -1.47 21.70
N TYR A 107 -13.24 -0.17 21.66
CA TYR A 107 -12.60 0.70 22.65
C TYR A 107 -13.64 1.39 23.51
N LYS A 108 -13.53 1.20 24.83
CA LYS A 108 -14.42 1.86 25.79
C LYS A 108 -13.74 3.12 26.31
N ARG A 109 -14.31 4.27 26.00
CA ARG A 109 -13.81 5.56 26.44
C ARG A 109 -14.07 5.77 27.94
N THR A 110 -13.12 6.40 28.61
CA THR A 110 -13.25 6.78 30.02
C THR A 110 -14.23 7.94 30.21
N ASP A 111 -14.23 8.89 29.28
CA ASP A 111 -15.13 10.04 29.26
C ASP A 111 -16.00 10.02 27.99
N ALA A 112 -17.27 9.65 28.17
CA ALA A 112 -18.25 9.61 27.09
C ALA A 112 -18.77 11.01 26.69
N GLN A 113 -18.58 12.02 27.53
CA GLN A 113 -19.06 13.39 27.30
C GLN A 113 -18.08 14.26 26.55
N SER A 114 -16.78 13.93 26.57
CA SER A 114 -15.77 14.63 25.76
C SER A 114 -15.92 14.26 24.28
N ARG A 115 -15.54 15.20 23.41
CA ARG A 115 -15.48 14.94 21.97
C ARG A 115 -14.26 14.08 21.63
N ILE A 116 -14.41 13.17 20.67
CA ILE A 116 -13.29 12.41 20.13
C ILE A 116 -12.38 13.35 19.36
N GLU A 117 -11.12 13.38 19.75
CA GLU A 117 -10.07 14.19 19.11
C GLU A 117 -9.04 13.32 18.39
N MET A 118 -8.26 13.93 17.48
CA MET A 118 -7.22 13.23 16.70
C MET A 118 -6.22 12.43 17.56
N PRO A 119 -5.73 12.90 18.72
CA PRO A 119 -4.80 12.11 19.54
C PRO A 119 -5.43 10.83 20.08
N GLU A 120 -6.71 10.90 20.52
CA GLU A 120 -7.43 9.72 20.98
C GLU A 120 -7.67 8.72 19.84
N LEU A 121 -8.10 9.21 18.67
CA LEU A 121 -8.30 8.35 17.50
C LEU A 121 -7.00 7.65 17.09
N ARG A 122 -5.88 8.35 17.07
CA ARG A 122 -4.58 7.73 16.80
C ARG A 122 -4.25 6.61 17.77
N ASN A 123 -4.44 6.83 19.07
CA ASN A 123 -4.20 5.81 20.09
C ASN A 123 -5.06 4.56 19.89
N ILE A 124 -6.32 4.73 19.46
CA ILE A 124 -7.20 3.60 19.15
C ILE A 124 -6.68 2.86 17.92
N LEU A 125 -6.32 3.59 16.85
CA LEU A 125 -5.80 3.01 15.61
C LEU A 125 -4.49 2.24 15.84
N ASP A 126 -3.56 2.78 16.61
CA ASP A 126 -2.29 2.12 16.95
C ASP A 126 -2.55 0.77 17.62
N ARG A 127 -3.46 0.70 18.60
CA ARG A 127 -3.84 -0.57 19.25
C ARG A 127 -4.46 -1.59 18.30
N VAL A 128 -5.25 -1.12 17.30
CA VAL A 128 -5.81 -2.03 16.28
C VAL A 128 -4.69 -2.58 15.41
N GLN A 129 -3.74 -1.74 15.03
CA GLN A 129 -2.60 -2.12 14.19
C GLN A 129 -1.68 -3.10 14.90
N ASP A 130 -1.37 -2.88 16.18
CA ASP A 130 -0.55 -3.81 16.99
C ASP A 130 -1.16 -5.22 17.00
N ARG A 131 -2.46 -5.32 17.25
CA ARG A 131 -3.16 -6.61 17.21
C ARG A 131 -3.18 -7.25 15.82
N ALA A 132 -3.38 -6.43 14.78
CA ALA A 132 -3.36 -6.92 13.41
C ALA A 132 -1.97 -7.45 13.04
N PHE A 133 -0.93 -6.79 13.51
CA PHE A 133 0.46 -7.16 13.28
C PHE A 133 0.79 -8.52 13.92
N GLU A 134 0.48 -8.70 15.20
CA GLU A 134 0.71 -9.98 15.90
C GLU A 134 -0.03 -11.13 15.19
N ARG A 135 -1.28 -10.92 14.84
CA ARG A 135 -2.08 -11.94 14.14
C ARG A 135 -1.51 -12.28 12.76
N ALA A 136 -1.00 -11.29 12.03
CA ALA A 136 -0.38 -11.50 10.72
C ALA A 136 0.90 -12.33 10.85
N ARG A 137 1.74 -12.05 11.86
CA ARG A 137 2.96 -12.83 12.15
C ARG A 137 2.62 -14.30 12.44
N GLU A 138 1.66 -14.55 13.33
CA GLU A 138 1.23 -15.90 13.68
C GLU A 138 0.71 -16.67 12.45
N THR A 139 -0.13 -16.02 11.64
CA THR A 139 -0.72 -16.65 10.45
C THR A 139 0.35 -17.00 9.43
N LEU A 140 1.25 -16.06 9.11
CA LEU A 140 2.31 -16.26 8.13
C LEU A 140 3.36 -17.26 8.61
N ALA A 141 3.71 -17.26 9.90
CA ALA A 141 4.61 -18.25 10.49
C ALA A 141 4.03 -19.67 10.36
N TRP A 142 2.74 -19.84 10.63
CA TRP A 142 2.07 -21.12 10.49
C TRP A 142 2.01 -21.58 9.01
N GLU A 143 1.64 -20.70 8.07
CA GLU A 143 1.54 -21.02 6.64
C GLU A 143 2.90 -21.35 6.01
N THR A 144 3.96 -20.70 6.44
CA THR A 144 5.33 -20.93 5.93
C THR A 144 6.07 -22.05 6.64
N GLY A 145 5.49 -22.61 7.73
CA GLY A 145 6.15 -23.60 8.57
C GLY A 145 7.34 -23.07 9.35
N GLN A 146 7.47 -21.75 9.49
CA GLN A 146 8.50 -21.11 10.27
C GLN A 146 8.06 -20.86 11.72
N GLN A 147 9.00 -20.86 12.66
CA GLN A 147 8.65 -20.55 14.06
C GLN A 147 8.38 -19.04 14.25
N GLU A 148 9.06 -18.20 13.51
CA GLU A 148 8.92 -16.74 13.54
C GLU A 148 9.20 -16.16 12.14
N ILE A 149 8.41 -15.17 11.75
CA ILE A 149 8.57 -14.46 10.49
C ILE A 149 8.43 -12.95 10.71
N ASP A 150 9.38 -12.19 10.19
CA ASP A 150 9.29 -10.75 10.18
C ASP A 150 8.39 -10.27 9.05
N VAL A 151 7.39 -9.47 9.41
CA VAL A 151 6.42 -8.90 8.48
C VAL A 151 6.41 -7.38 8.56
N LYS A 152 6.00 -6.74 7.47
CA LYS A 152 5.76 -5.31 7.41
C LYS A 152 4.34 -5.04 6.94
N MET A 153 3.66 -4.11 7.59
CA MET A 153 2.38 -3.61 7.10
C MET A 153 2.63 -2.70 5.90
N VAL A 154 2.05 -3.06 4.76
CA VAL A 154 2.19 -2.33 3.49
C VAL A 154 1.00 -1.41 3.24
N ASN A 155 -0.21 -1.81 3.62
CA ASN A 155 -1.41 -0.98 3.53
C ASN A 155 -2.27 -1.09 4.77
N THR A 156 -3.02 -0.02 5.05
CA THR A 156 -4.11 0.01 6.03
C THR A 156 -5.26 0.88 5.51
N ALA A 157 -6.48 0.44 5.76
CA ALA A 157 -7.69 1.21 5.46
C ALA A 157 -8.72 1.04 6.58
N ILE A 158 -9.41 2.13 6.93
CA ILE A 158 -10.57 2.08 7.81
C ILE A 158 -11.74 1.54 6.96
N VAL A 159 -12.34 0.44 7.43
CA VAL A 159 -13.48 -0.23 6.79
C VAL A 159 -14.80 0.24 7.41
N ASP A 160 -14.83 0.32 8.75
CA ASP A 160 -16.02 0.71 9.49
C ASP A 160 -15.66 1.42 10.78
N VAL A 161 -16.45 2.41 11.14
CA VAL A 161 -16.37 3.10 12.44
C VAL A 161 -17.77 3.21 13.03
N GLN A 162 -17.92 2.83 14.28
CA GLN A 162 -19.18 2.96 15.01
C GLN A 162 -18.95 3.61 16.36
N ILE A 163 -19.90 4.44 16.78
CA ILE A 163 -19.95 5.06 18.11
C ILE A 163 -21.27 4.67 18.75
N ASP A 164 -21.21 4.00 19.90
CA ASP A 164 -22.37 3.45 20.63
C ASP A 164 -23.29 2.61 19.72
N GLY A 165 -22.68 1.88 18.74
CA GLY A 165 -23.38 1.04 17.75
C GLY A 165 -23.88 1.76 16.50
N TYR A 166 -23.74 3.09 16.42
CA TYR A 166 -24.11 3.87 15.22
C TYR A 166 -22.91 4.06 14.29
N ARG A 167 -23.07 3.70 13.02
CA ARG A 167 -22.04 3.90 12.00
C ARG A 167 -21.81 5.38 11.73
N VAL A 168 -20.56 5.79 11.67
CA VAL A 168 -20.14 7.16 11.34
C VAL A 168 -19.01 7.13 10.32
N THR A 169 -18.97 8.11 9.41
CA THR A 169 -17.91 8.22 8.41
C THR A 169 -16.61 8.79 9.00
N ASN A 170 -16.74 9.77 9.91
CA ASN A 170 -15.62 10.39 10.60
C ASN A 170 -15.98 10.52 12.09
N PRO A 171 -15.26 9.86 13.01
CA PRO A 171 -15.56 9.90 14.43
C PRO A 171 -15.16 11.21 15.14
N ILE A 172 -14.35 12.05 14.50
CA ILE A 172 -13.85 13.29 15.11
C ILE A 172 -15.01 14.24 15.43
N GLY A 173 -15.01 14.75 16.65
CA GLY A 173 -16.03 15.68 17.17
C GLY A 173 -17.26 15.01 17.76
N PHE A 174 -17.45 13.70 17.56
CA PHE A 174 -18.54 12.95 18.20
C PHE A 174 -18.27 12.70 19.67
N GLN A 175 -19.34 12.53 20.43
CA GLN A 175 -19.35 12.04 21.81
C GLN A 175 -19.86 10.60 21.81
N GLY A 176 -19.52 9.82 22.82
CA GLY A 176 -19.99 8.45 22.98
C GLY A 176 -19.03 7.64 23.85
N ARG A 177 -19.47 6.48 24.29
CA ARG A 177 -18.72 5.62 25.19
C ARG A 177 -17.98 4.51 24.48
N ASP A 178 -18.66 3.82 23.57
CA ASP A 178 -18.12 2.64 22.90
C ASP A 178 -17.77 2.98 21.46
N VAL A 179 -16.46 2.98 21.15
CA VAL A 179 -15.95 3.21 19.80
C VAL A 179 -15.51 1.87 19.22
N THR A 180 -16.14 1.46 18.13
CA THR A 180 -15.74 0.26 17.38
C THR A 180 -15.10 0.69 16.08
N ILE A 181 -13.87 0.23 15.80
CA ILE A 181 -13.16 0.49 14.55
C ILE A 181 -12.77 -0.83 13.93
N GLN A 182 -13.07 -0.99 12.65
CA GLN A 182 -12.60 -2.09 11.82
C GLN A 182 -11.59 -1.55 10.82
N LEU A 183 -10.38 -2.13 10.84
CA LEU A 183 -9.31 -1.87 9.88
C LEU A 183 -9.09 -3.08 8.99
N PHE A 184 -8.89 -2.84 7.72
CA PHE A 184 -8.23 -3.77 6.82
C PHE A 184 -6.75 -3.43 6.78
N ASN A 185 -5.89 -4.44 6.97
CA ASN A 185 -4.44 -4.30 6.89
C ASN A 185 -3.89 -5.35 5.94
N ALA A 186 -2.93 -4.97 5.10
CA ALA A 186 -2.15 -5.88 4.27
C ALA A 186 -0.72 -5.94 4.79
N PHE A 187 -0.19 -7.15 4.91
CA PHE A 187 1.15 -7.44 5.40
C PHE A 187 1.93 -8.24 4.36
N ALA A 188 3.24 -8.02 4.33
CA ALA A 188 4.17 -8.79 3.51
C ALA A 188 5.42 -9.16 4.33
N PRO A 189 6.05 -10.33 4.08
CA PRO A 189 7.30 -10.70 4.71
C PRO A 189 8.42 -9.69 4.41
N MET A 190 9.27 -9.42 5.40
CA MET A 190 10.38 -8.48 5.26
C MET A 190 11.37 -8.88 4.17
N VAL A 191 11.53 -10.17 3.89
CA VAL A 191 12.41 -10.67 2.81
C VAL A 191 11.94 -10.17 1.44
N HIS A 192 10.61 -10.15 1.19
CA HIS A 192 10.06 -9.64 -0.07
C HIS A 192 10.20 -8.13 -0.18
N ILE A 193 9.89 -7.42 0.92
CA ILE A 193 10.08 -5.97 0.99
C ILE A 193 11.55 -5.60 0.74
N GLY A 194 12.48 -6.33 1.36
CA GLY A 194 13.92 -6.12 1.19
C GLY A 194 14.39 -6.35 -0.25
N ALA A 195 13.88 -7.40 -0.91
CA ALA A 195 14.20 -7.68 -2.31
C ALA A 195 13.74 -6.55 -3.25
N LEU A 196 12.48 -6.07 -3.08
CA LEU A 196 11.96 -4.95 -3.86
C LEU A 196 12.74 -3.65 -3.60
N GLN A 197 13.10 -3.37 -2.35
CA GLN A 197 13.93 -2.21 -2.01
C GLN A 197 15.33 -2.30 -2.64
N GLN A 198 15.92 -3.51 -2.70
CA GLN A 198 17.20 -3.71 -3.35
C GLN A 198 17.12 -3.50 -4.86
N VAL A 199 16.04 -3.97 -5.51
CA VAL A 199 15.78 -3.68 -6.92
C VAL A 199 15.70 -2.17 -7.16
N ALA A 200 14.92 -1.44 -6.35
CA ALA A 200 14.80 0.01 -6.45
C ALA A 200 16.16 0.73 -6.26
N ASN A 201 16.95 0.31 -5.27
CA ASN A 201 18.27 0.88 -5.01
C ASN A 201 19.23 0.69 -6.18
N ASN A 202 19.23 -0.50 -6.83
CA ASN A 202 20.06 -0.78 -7.99
C ASN A 202 19.66 0.05 -9.22
N LEU A 203 18.42 0.53 -9.27
CA LEU A 203 17.88 1.40 -10.33
C LEU A 203 17.95 2.89 -9.98
N ASP A 204 18.60 3.27 -8.86
CA ASP A 204 18.63 4.65 -8.34
C ASP A 204 17.24 5.30 -8.19
N LEU A 205 16.25 4.46 -7.79
CA LEU A 205 14.86 4.87 -7.54
C LEU A 205 14.64 5.18 -6.05
N ASN A 206 13.87 6.22 -5.77
CA ASN A 206 13.46 6.60 -4.42
C ASN A 206 12.09 5.97 -4.11
N THR A 207 12.07 4.83 -3.42
CA THR A 207 10.83 4.16 -3.03
C THR A 207 10.09 4.99 -1.99
N ILE A 208 9.02 5.65 -2.39
CA ILE A 208 8.15 6.43 -1.49
C ILE A 208 7.07 5.58 -0.83
N ASN A 209 6.63 4.50 -1.50
CA ASN A 209 5.67 3.55 -0.96
C ASN A 209 5.78 2.19 -1.65
N ILE A 210 5.39 1.14 -0.90
CA ILE A 210 5.10 -0.19 -1.44
C ILE A 210 3.64 -0.48 -1.12
N ALA A 211 2.86 -0.87 -2.12
CA ALA A 211 1.43 -1.09 -1.99
C ALA A 211 1.06 -2.53 -2.41
N ALA A 212 0.19 -3.17 -1.65
CA ALA A 212 -0.39 -4.44 -2.07
C ALA A 212 -1.26 -4.21 -3.32
N GLU A 213 -1.02 -4.98 -4.39
CA GLU A 213 -1.69 -4.79 -5.68
C GLU A 213 -3.21 -4.92 -5.59
N PRO A 214 -3.79 -5.92 -4.88
CA PRO A 214 -5.24 -5.98 -4.73
C PRO A 214 -5.84 -4.73 -4.07
N PHE A 215 -5.10 -4.13 -3.12
CA PHE A 215 -5.52 -2.88 -2.49
C PHE A 215 -5.46 -1.69 -3.47
N ALA A 216 -4.41 -1.62 -4.30
CA ALA A 216 -4.26 -0.58 -5.31
C ALA A 216 -5.37 -0.68 -6.37
N VAL A 217 -5.67 -1.89 -6.87
CA VAL A 217 -6.76 -2.16 -7.82
C VAL A 217 -8.10 -1.75 -7.23
N ALA A 218 -8.40 -2.17 -5.99
CA ALA A 218 -9.65 -1.80 -5.31
C ALA A 218 -9.81 -0.28 -5.20
N LYS A 219 -8.73 0.45 -4.91
CA LYS A 219 -8.72 1.91 -4.84
C LYS A 219 -8.90 2.58 -6.21
N SER A 220 -8.33 2.01 -7.28
CA SER A 220 -8.43 2.59 -8.62
C SER A 220 -9.83 2.44 -9.22
N VAL A 221 -10.51 1.33 -8.93
CA VAL A 221 -11.87 1.04 -9.46
C VAL A 221 -12.96 1.68 -8.61
N GLY A 222 -12.75 1.72 -7.28
CA GLY A 222 -13.77 2.16 -6.33
C GLY A 222 -14.06 3.67 -6.33
N GLY A 223 -13.14 4.53 -6.76
CA GLY A 223 -13.26 6.00 -6.66
C GLY A 223 -13.31 6.53 -5.21
N GLU A 224 -13.57 7.83 -5.05
CA GLU A 224 -13.63 8.48 -3.72
C GLU A 224 -15.00 8.29 -3.02
N ASP A 225 -16.07 8.04 -3.76
CA ASP A 225 -17.48 7.98 -3.26
C ASP A 225 -17.97 6.55 -2.94
N THR A 226 -17.10 5.62 -2.60
CA THR A 226 -17.41 4.19 -2.52
C THR A 226 -17.92 3.70 -1.17
N ALA A 227 -18.70 4.46 -0.44
CA ALA A 227 -19.29 4.02 0.83
C ALA A 227 -20.14 2.72 0.69
N ASP A 228 -20.66 2.44 -0.51
CA ASP A 228 -21.51 1.29 -0.82
C ASP A 228 -20.93 0.36 -1.92
N PHE A 229 -19.64 0.48 -2.24
CA PHE A 229 -19.03 -0.35 -3.27
C PHE A 229 -18.65 -1.73 -2.71
N SER A 230 -19.24 -2.78 -3.30
CA SER A 230 -18.88 -4.17 -3.01
C SER A 230 -18.45 -4.85 -4.30
N ALA A 231 -17.26 -5.43 -4.32
CA ALA A 231 -16.73 -6.14 -5.48
C ALA A 231 -15.85 -7.31 -5.07
N ILE A 232 -15.68 -8.25 -5.99
CA ILE A 232 -14.71 -9.33 -5.91
C ILE A 232 -13.68 -9.05 -7.00
N PHE A 233 -12.41 -8.97 -6.62
CA PHE A 233 -11.29 -8.85 -7.54
C PHE A 233 -10.68 -10.23 -7.73
N ILE A 234 -10.56 -10.64 -8.98
CA ILE A 234 -9.95 -11.94 -9.38
C ILE A 234 -8.74 -11.59 -10.23
N ASP A 235 -7.58 -12.09 -9.77
CA ASP A 235 -6.28 -11.99 -10.46
C ASP A 235 -5.86 -13.37 -10.95
#